data_66cb02a08e1262b5ac67729f87bf92af
#
_entry.id   66cb02a08e1262b5ac67729f87bf92af
#
_cell.length_a   1.000
_cell.length_b   1.000
_cell.length_c   1.000
_cell.angle_alpha   90.00
_cell.angle_beta   90.00
_cell.angle_gamma   90.00
#
_symmetry.space_group_name_H-M   'P 1'
#
loop_
_entity.id
_entity.type
_entity.pdbx_description
1 polymer ?
#
loop_
_entity_poly.entity_id
_entity_poly.type
_entity_poly.pdbx_seq_one_letter_code
_entity_poly.pdbx_strand_id
1 'polypeptide(L)'
;GGVGALRNEAEVLRMPGVQKCLRLGAHAGATAGVAVVAHTTWHALRAVQALDVQWLAPADDQGQPRPPQALADSDRILQALVHEAKEGDGGTTFHSRGDAAQAEAQAHHQIEATYQAPYLAHATMEPMNGTALLQDGRLTLWLPTQVPSQARKLAAKAAGVDEAQVLLHVTLLGGGFGRRLEVDYVLQAVEAAKAMPGRPVQILWPREEDTTHDFYRPASAAHLRASWGADWGSAGAVGAVGVRPQSLRIHSAGDAITPRWMARTLPALAGPVDMPDKTAMEGMFDQPYAIAHQHMRHAATRNEVPVGFWRSVGHSHHAFFIESFIDEMAAESKADPVAFRLSLLADMPRHAAVLRLAADKAGWGAPLAAGRARGVALHESFGSIVAQVAEVSLDKGVPRVHRVVVAVDCGTVVNPDIVAQQMESGVIFGLTAALHGRIDVKGGMVQQKSFPDYPLLGLAQSPVIETHIVPSSLPPTGVGEPGTPPIAPAVANALFALTGKRLRALPLRLV
;
A
#
# COMPACT_ATOMS: atom_id res chain seq x y z
N GLY A 1 8.96 23.05 2.00
CA GLY A 1 9.32 24.23 1.24
C GLY A 1 8.13 25.13 0.93
N GLY A 2 8.39 26.25 0.31
CA GLY A 2 7.36 27.23 -0.02
C GLY A 2 7.57 27.84 -1.40
N VAL A 3 6.62 28.69 -1.81
CA VAL A 3 6.65 29.47 -3.06
C VAL A 3 7.13 30.89 -2.78
N GLY A 4 8.26 31.26 -3.36
CA GLY A 4 8.80 32.62 -3.35
C GLY A 4 8.30 33.45 -4.53
N ALA A 5 9.19 34.16 -5.22
CA ALA A 5 8.84 34.98 -6.37
C ALA A 5 8.50 34.14 -7.62
N LEU A 6 7.55 34.62 -8.40
CA LEU A 6 7.32 34.18 -9.78
C LEU A 6 8.08 35.16 -10.69
N ARG A 7 9.31 34.81 -11.09
CA ARG A 7 10.28 35.77 -11.66
C ARG A 7 9.88 36.31 -13.03
N ASN A 8 9.17 35.50 -13.82
CA ASN A 8 8.72 35.83 -15.17
C ASN A 8 7.20 35.86 -15.32
N GLU A 9 6.45 36.09 -14.24
CA GLU A 9 4.98 36.06 -14.24
C GLU A 9 4.38 36.93 -15.32
N ALA A 10 4.93 38.15 -15.53
CA ALA A 10 4.45 39.08 -16.56
C ALA A 10 4.63 38.54 -17.99
N GLU A 11 5.61 37.73 -18.27
CA GLU A 11 5.83 37.04 -19.55
C GLU A 11 4.83 35.93 -19.75
N VAL A 12 4.63 35.10 -18.72
CA VAL A 12 3.69 33.98 -18.74
C VAL A 12 2.25 34.47 -18.92
N LEU A 13 1.87 35.60 -18.28
CA LEU A 13 0.55 36.21 -18.45
C LEU A 13 0.28 36.69 -19.89
N ARG A 14 1.33 36.93 -20.72
CA ARG A 14 1.18 37.29 -22.13
C ARG A 14 1.09 36.08 -23.07
N MET A 15 1.30 34.86 -22.56
CA MET A 15 1.21 33.63 -23.36
C MET A 15 -0.24 33.41 -23.85
N PRO A 16 -0.44 32.81 -25.02
CA PRO A 16 -1.76 32.57 -25.58
C PRO A 16 -2.69 31.86 -24.61
N GLY A 17 -3.87 32.43 -24.39
CA GLY A 17 -4.93 31.84 -23.59
C GLY A 17 -4.74 31.88 -22.07
N VAL A 18 -3.60 32.35 -21.57
CA VAL A 18 -3.33 32.48 -20.13
C VAL A 18 -4.16 33.65 -19.55
N GLN A 19 -4.77 33.41 -18.40
CA GLN A 19 -5.60 34.38 -17.70
C GLN A 19 -5.02 34.78 -16.34
N LYS A 20 -4.41 33.83 -15.62
CA LYS A 20 -3.94 34.11 -14.28
C LYS A 20 -2.84 33.12 -13.85
N CYS A 21 -1.86 33.61 -13.10
CA CYS A 21 -0.94 32.81 -12.30
C CYS A 21 -1.39 32.85 -10.83
N LEU A 22 -1.40 31.73 -10.15
CA LEU A 22 -1.85 31.61 -8.77
C LEU A 22 -0.75 30.97 -7.93
N ARG A 23 -0.58 31.48 -6.71
CA ARG A 23 0.14 30.78 -5.65
C ARG A 23 -0.88 30.02 -4.83
N LEU A 24 -0.71 28.73 -4.72
CA LEU A 24 -1.57 27.85 -3.93
C LEU A 24 -0.96 27.65 -2.54
N GLY A 25 -1.81 27.74 -1.52
CA GLY A 25 -1.41 27.49 -0.13
C GLY A 25 -1.14 26.02 0.13
N ALA A 26 -0.51 25.74 1.27
CA ALA A 26 -0.37 24.41 1.81
C ALA A 26 -1.69 24.00 2.50
N HIS A 27 -2.37 22.98 2.00
CA HIS A 27 -3.68 22.54 2.50
C HIS A 27 -3.73 21.01 2.64
N ALA A 28 -4.30 20.53 3.72
CA ALA A 28 -4.56 19.10 3.95
C ALA A 28 -3.36 18.19 3.64
N GLY A 29 -2.17 18.62 4.01
CA GLY A 29 -0.92 17.89 3.79
C GLY A 29 -0.25 18.13 2.44
N ALA A 30 -0.91 18.83 1.49
CA ALA A 30 -0.25 19.31 0.28
C ALA A 30 0.79 20.40 0.61
N THR A 31 1.87 20.42 -0.16
CA THR A 31 2.83 21.53 -0.12
C THR A 31 2.26 22.76 -0.85
N ALA A 32 2.77 23.94 -0.52
CA ALA A 32 2.47 25.14 -1.31
C ALA A 32 2.94 24.96 -2.76
N GLY A 33 2.19 25.48 -3.71
CA GLY A 33 2.42 25.29 -5.13
C GLY A 33 2.04 26.49 -5.98
N VAL A 34 2.04 26.30 -7.30
CA VAL A 34 1.60 27.30 -8.28
C VAL A 34 0.59 26.67 -9.24
N ALA A 35 -0.36 27.46 -9.71
CA ALA A 35 -1.26 27.07 -10.78
C ALA A 35 -1.33 28.15 -11.82
N VAL A 36 -1.55 27.76 -13.09
CA VAL A 36 -1.83 28.69 -14.18
C VAL A 36 -3.23 28.42 -14.72
N VAL A 37 -4.06 29.44 -14.73
CA VAL A 37 -5.40 29.39 -15.31
C VAL A 37 -5.33 29.85 -16.77
N ALA A 38 -5.85 29.00 -17.66
CA ALA A 38 -5.90 29.33 -19.09
C ALA A 38 -7.19 28.78 -19.72
N HIS A 39 -7.49 29.20 -20.97
CA HIS A 39 -8.68 28.78 -21.71
C HIS A 39 -8.70 27.29 -22.06
N THR A 40 -7.53 26.65 -22.18
CA THR A 40 -7.39 25.22 -22.49
C THR A 40 -6.31 24.59 -21.63
N THR A 41 -6.43 23.28 -21.39
CA THR A 41 -5.39 22.46 -20.70
C THR A 41 -4.02 22.63 -21.37
N TRP A 42 -3.95 22.65 -22.70
CA TRP A 42 -2.70 22.84 -23.42
C TRP A 42 -2.01 24.17 -23.07
N HIS A 43 -2.77 25.26 -23.10
CA HIS A 43 -2.22 26.58 -22.73
C HIS A 43 -1.78 26.62 -21.28
N ALA A 44 -2.55 26.04 -20.36
CA ALA A 44 -2.20 25.98 -18.94
C ALA A 44 -0.91 25.17 -18.71
N LEU A 45 -0.79 23.98 -19.31
CA LEU A 45 0.40 23.12 -19.19
C LEU A 45 1.65 23.81 -19.78
N ARG A 46 1.54 24.43 -20.96
CA ARG A 46 2.68 25.16 -21.56
C ARG A 46 3.11 26.34 -20.69
N ALA A 47 2.17 27.05 -20.13
CA ALA A 47 2.43 28.23 -19.32
C ALA A 47 3.03 27.88 -17.95
N VAL A 48 2.53 26.84 -17.27
CA VAL A 48 3.11 26.41 -15.98
C VAL A 48 4.53 25.87 -16.16
N GLN A 49 4.83 25.21 -17.29
CA GLN A 49 6.18 24.75 -17.61
C GLN A 49 7.16 25.90 -17.90
N ALA A 50 6.66 27.03 -18.42
CA ALA A 50 7.43 28.22 -18.72
C ALA A 50 7.65 29.12 -17.48
N LEU A 51 6.91 28.88 -16.40
CA LEU A 51 6.94 29.73 -15.21
C LEU A 51 8.25 29.50 -14.42
N ASP A 52 9.03 30.57 -14.21
CA ASP A 52 10.22 30.56 -13.35
C ASP A 52 9.81 30.83 -11.90
N VAL A 53 9.74 29.77 -11.12
CA VAL A 53 9.35 29.79 -9.71
C VAL A 53 10.57 29.74 -8.81
N GLN A 54 10.69 30.72 -7.91
CA GLN A 54 11.65 30.64 -6.80
C GLN A 54 11.07 29.70 -5.75
N TRP A 55 11.59 28.48 -5.67
CA TRP A 55 11.24 27.55 -4.62
C TRP A 55 12.05 27.85 -3.35
N LEU A 56 11.37 27.93 -2.22
CA LEU A 56 11.99 28.11 -0.92
C LEU A 56 12.28 26.75 -0.30
N ALA A 57 13.50 26.54 0.16
CA ALA A 57 13.89 25.31 0.86
C ALA A 57 13.06 25.14 2.15
N PRO A 58 12.82 23.90 2.61
CA PRO A 58 12.30 23.67 3.95
C PRO A 58 13.23 24.30 4.99
N ALA A 59 12.65 24.96 5.99
CA ALA A 59 13.38 25.58 7.07
C ALA A 59 13.32 24.73 8.36
N ASP A 60 14.29 24.90 9.23
CA ASP A 60 14.26 24.39 10.59
C ASP A 60 13.40 25.29 11.52
N ASP A 61 13.33 24.94 12.80
CA ASP A 61 12.55 25.68 13.81
C ASP A 61 13.07 27.11 14.07
N GLN A 62 14.28 27.42 13.59
CA GLN A 62 14.91 28.74 13.67
C GLN A 62 14.75 29.54 12.36
N GLY A 63 14.03 28.97 11.36
CA GLY A 63 13.81 29.60 10.06
C GLY A 63 15.01 29.50 9.10
N GLN A 64 16.06 28.72 9.43
CA GLN A 64 17.20 28.52 8.55
C GLN A 64 16.93 27.38 7.53
N PRO A 65 17.38 27.52 6.26
CA PRO A 65 17.24 26.47 5.28
C PRO A 65 17.90 25.16 5.75
N ARG A 66 17.14 24.08 5.76
CA ARG A 66 17.67 22.75 6.11
C ARG A 66 18.59 22.23 4.99
N PRO A 67 19.78 21.75 5.31
CA PRO A 67 20.69 21.20 4.31
C PRO A 67 20.09 19.87 3.73
N PRO A 68 20.38 19.52 2.47
CA PRO A 68 19.81 18.32 1.82
C PRO A 68 20.04 17.02 2.61
N GLN A 69 21.14 16.91 3.34
CA GLN A 69 21.47 15.74 4.18
C GLN A 69 20.54 15.58 5.40
N ALA A 70 19.92 16.67 5.86
CA ALA A 70 18.95 16.67 6.96
C ALA A 70 17.51 16.41 6.48
N LEU A 71 17.27 16.35 5.17
CA LEU A 71 15.98 16.05 4.59
C LEU A 71 15.77 14.54 4.46
N ALA A 72 14.52 14.13 4.17
CA ALA A 72 14.16 12.73 4.04
C ALA A 72 15.01 11.99 2.99
N ASP A 73 15.46 10.78 3.37
CA ASP A 73 16.15 9.82 2.50
C ASP A 73 15.55 8.42 2.75
N SER A 74 14.97 7.82 1.71
CA SER A 74 14.23 6.58 1.85
C SER A 74 15.09 5.37 2.21
N ASP A 75 16.35 5.33 1.78
CA ASP A 75 17.23 4.21 2.14
C ASP A 75 17.63 4.30 3.61
N ARG A 76 17.94 5.50 4.10
CA ARG A 76 18.24 5.74 5.52
C ARG A 76 17.03 5.44 6.40
N ILE A 77 15.83 5.85 5.96
CA ILE A 77 14.58 5.53 6.66
C ILE A 77 14.38 4.01 6.73
N LEU A 78 14.50 3.30 5.61
CA LEU A 78 14.29 1.85 5.57
C LEU A 78 15.34 1.10 6.43
N GLN A 79 16.59 1.54 6.43
CA GLN A 79 17.63 1.00 7.33
C GLN A 79 17.27 1.22 8.81
N ALA A 80 16.74 2.39 9.17
CA ALA A 80 16.30 2.67 10.54
C ALA A 80 15.11 1.80 10.94
N LEU A 81 14.14 1.57 10.03
CA LEU A 81 13.01 0.66 10.26
C LEU A 81 13.47 -0.79 10.46
N VAL A 82 14.41 -1.26 9.65
CA VAL A 82 15.02 -2.60 9.80
C VAL A 82 15.73 -2.74 11.15
N HIS A 83 16.48 -1.72 11.54
CA HIS A 83 17.18 -1.70 12.84
C HIS A 83 16.17 -1.71 14.00
N GLU A 84 15.14 -0.85 13.95
CA GLU A 84 14.07 -0.81 14.97
C GLU A 84 13.34 -2.14 15.08
N ALA A 85 12.96 -2.74 13.95
CA ALA A 85 12.27 -4.03 13.93
C ALA A 85 13.12 -5.16 14.54
N LYS A 86 14.44 -5.14 14.34
CA LYS A 86 15.35 -6.18 14.76
C LYS A 86 15.86 -5.99 16.19
N GLU A 87 16.28 -4.79 16.54
CA GLU A 87 17.01 -4.47 17.79
C GLU A 87 16.18 -3.60 18.76
N GLY A 88 15.08 -2.97 18.27
CA GLY A 88 14.26 -2.10 19.09
C GLY A 88 13.53 -2.87 20.20
N ASP A 89 13.34 -2.20 21.34
CA ASP A 89 12.60 -2.71 22.51
C ASP A 89 11.25 -2.01 22.71
N GLY A 90 10.98 -0.95 21.98
CA GLY A 90 9.77 -0.12 22.03
C GLY A 90 8.57 -0.69 21.24
N GLY A 91 7.54 0.14 21.13
CA GLY A 91 6.34 -0.14 20.36
C GLY A 91 5.16 -0.67 21.19
N THR A 92 4.00 -0.74 20.53
CA THR A 92 2.74 -1.21 21.12
C THR A 92 2.52 -2.67 20.80
N THR A 93 2.13 -3.45 21.80
CA THR A 93 1.67 -4.84 21.61
C THR A 93 0.24 -4.84 21.07
N PHE A 94 0.05 -5.42 19.90
CA PHE A 94 -1.27 -5.58 19.25
C PHE A 94 -1.88 -6.96 19.49
N HIS A 95 -1.04 -7.98 19.69
CA HIS A 95 -1.49 -9.32 19.99
C HIS A 95 -0.52 -10.02 20.95
N SER A 96 -1.06 -10.72 21.94
CA SER A 96 -0.30 -11.57 22.83
C SER A 96 -1.14 -12.79 23.22
N ARG A 97 -0.55 -13.99 23.13
CA ARG A 97 -1.16 -15.26 23.51
C ARG A 97 -0.10 -16.15 24.14
N GLY A 98 -0.38 -16.72 25.30
CA GLY A 98 0.60 -17.55 26.02
C GLY A 98 1.86 -16.77 26.42
N ASP A 99 2.99 -17.45 26.53
CA ASP A 99 4.30 -16.87 26.84
C ASP A 99 5.30 -17.21 25.72
N ALA A 100 5.39 -16.31 24.74
CA ALA A 100 6.27 -16.51 23.60
C ALA A 100 7.76 -16.38 23.97
N ALA A 101 8.09 -15.57 25.00
CA ALA A 101 9.48 -15.42 25.46
C ALA A 101 9.98 -16.68 26.16
N GLN A 102 9.14 -17.27 27.03
CA GLN A 102 9.49 -18.53 27.70
C GLN A 102 9.61 -19.69 26.69
N ALA A 103 8.66 -19.78 25.72
CA ALA A 103 8.70 -20.80 24.69
C ALA A 103 9.95 -20.68 23.81
N GLU A 104 10.38 -19.46 23.48
CA GLU A 104 11.62 -19.19 22.74
C GLU A 104 12.87 -19.58 23.56
N ALA A 105 12.91 -19.24 24.87
CA ALA A 105 14.03 -19.59 25.74
C ALA A 105 14.21 -21.12 25.96
N GLN A 106 13.12 -21.88 25.86
CA GLN A 106 13.10 -23.34 25.99
C GLN A 106 13.12 -24.05 24.63
N ALA A 107 13.32 -23.35 23.54
CA ALA A 107 13.26 -23.92 22.20
C ALA A 107 14.44 -24.84 21.91
N HIS A 108 14.13 -25.96 21.22
CA HIS A 108 15.13 -26.86 20.66
C HIS A 108 15.59 -26.44 19.27
N HIS A 109 14.77 -25.65 18.58
CA HIS A 109 15.10 -25.09 17.27
C HIS A 109 14.43 -23.75 17.08
N GLN A 110 15.09 -22.85 16.34
CA GLN A 110 14.61 -21.50 16.06
C GLN A 110 15.00 -21.07 14.67
N ILE A 111 14.14 -20.29 14.04
CA ILE A 111 14.45 -19.51 12.84
C ILE A 111 14.05 -18.07 13.04
N GLU A 112 14.75 -17.18 12.35
CA GLU A 112 14.42 -15.77 12.31
C GLU A 112 14.63 -15.18 10.91
N ALA A 113 13.84 -14.17 10.58
CA ALA A 113 13.97 -13.45 9.33
C ALA A 113 13.54 -11.99 9.50
N THR A 114 14.20 -11.10 8.75
CA THR A 114 13.81 -9.69 8.65
C THR A 114 13.31 -9.39 7.25
N TYR A 115 12.10 -8.88 7.16
CA TYR A 115 11.44 -8.49 5.92
C TYR A 115 11.34 -6.98 5.81
N GLN A 116 11.31 -6.48 4.57
CA GLN A 116 11.19 -5.05 4.32
C GLN A 116 10.41 -4.73 3.05
N ALA A 117 9.73 -3.59 3.06
CA ALA A 117 8.95 -3.08 1.94
C ALA A 117 9.18 -1.56 1.78
N PRO A 118 9.40 -1.05 0.53
CA PRO A 118 9.65 0.36 0.26
C PRO A 118 8.36 1.18 0.26
N TYR A 119 8.48 2.50 0.11
CA TYR A 119 7.36 3.36 -0.25
C TYR A 119 6.80 3.01 -1.63
N LEU A 120 5.47 3.15 -1.79
CA LEU A 120 4.79 2.95 -3.08
C LEU A 120 3.89 4.13 -3.41
N ALA A 121 3.85 4.52 -4.69
CA ALA A 121 2.86 5.45 -5.22
C ALA A 121 1.54 4.72 -5.53
N HIS A 122 0.43 5.46 -5.55
CA HIS A 122 -0.86 4.95 -5.99
C HIS A 122 -0.90 4.75 -7.51
N ALA A 123 -0.22 5.62 -8.26
CA ALA A 123 -0.05 5.54 -9.71
C ALA A 123 -1.38 5.31 -10.47
N THR A 124 -2.42 6.05 -10.07
CA THR A 124 -3.73 6.01 -10.75
C THR A 124 -3.59 6.39 -12.22
N MET A 125 -4.34 5.75 -13.13
CA MET A 125 -4.29 6.11 -14.56
C MET A 125 -4.74 7.55 -14.80
N GLU A 126 -5.74 8.01 -14.09
CA GLU A 126 -6.19 9.39 -14.07
C GLU A 126 -5.45 10.16 -12.96
N PRO A 127 -4.56 11.14 -13.28
CA PRO A 127 -3.94 12.02 -12.28
C PRO A 127 -4.98 12.82 -11.50
N MET A 128 -4.56 13.39 -10.36
CA MET A 128 -5.47 14.19 -9.53
C MET A 128 -6.05 15.36 -10.31
N ASN A 129 -7.38 15.50 -10.21
CA ASN A 129 -8.14 16.54 -10.90
C ASN A 129 -9.44 16.85 -10.15
N GLY A 130 -10.04 17.97 -10.47
CA GLY A 130 -11.34 18.36 -9.95
C GLY A 130 -11.80 19.66 -10.55
N THR A 131 -13.11 19.86 -10.69
CA THR A 131 -13.70 21.12 -11.15
C THR A 131 -14.45 21.78 -10.02
N ALA A 132 -14.26 23.08 -9.86
CA ALA A 132 -14.97 23.89 -8.87
C ALA A 132 -15.53 25.16 -9.52
N LEU A 133 -16.74 25.57 -9.10
CA LEU A 133 -17.40 26.82 -9.47
C LEU A 133 -17.87 27.50 -8.19
N LEU A 134 -17.36 28.68 -7.91
CA LEU A 134 -17.85 29.55 -6.83
C LEU A 134 -18.63 30.70 -7.46
N GLN A 135 -19.94 30.73 -7.25
CA GLN A 135 -20.84 31.75 -7.79
C GLN A 135 -21.96 32.07 -6.80
N ASP A 136 -22.23 33.36 -6.58
CA ASP A 136 -23.35 33.87 -5.77
C ASP A 136 -23.43 33.19 -4.35
N GLY A 137 -22.26 33.00 -3.71
CA GLY A 137 -22.17 32.39 -2.38
C GLY A 137 -22.40 30.87 -2.38
N ARG A 138 -22.48 30.24 -3.54
CA ARG A 138 -22.61 28.78 -3.70
C ARG A 138 -21.38 28.18 -4.33
N LEU A 139 -20.98 27.00 -3.84
CA LEU A 139 -19.88 26.22 -4.39
C LEU A 139 -20.41 24.95 -5.05
N THR A 140 -20.16 24.78 -6.34
CA THR A 140 -20.44 23.54 -7.05
C THR A 140 -19.13 22.82 -7.37
N LEU A 141 -19.06 21.52 -7.08
CA LEU A 141 -17.88 20.68 -7.25
C LEU A 141 -18.23 19.48 -8.12
N TRP A 142 -17.32 19.11 -9.03
CA TRP A 142 -17.32 17.84 -9.77
C TRP A 142 -16.00 17.15 -9.48
N LEU A 143 -16.04 16.07 -8.65
CA LEU A 143 -14.84 15.46 -8.08
C LEU A 143 -14.85 13.94 -8.21
N PRO A 144 -13.75 13.33 -8.68
CA PRO A 144 -13.51 11.92 -8.58
C PRO A 144 -12.92 11.60 -7.19
N THR A 145 -13.78 11.51 -6.16
CA THR A 145 -13.38 11.34 -4.75
C THR A 145 -13.90 10.06 -4.12
N GLN A 146 -13.14 9.48 -3.19
CA GLN A 146 -13.54 8.35 -2.35
C GLN A 146 -14.19 8.80 -1.02
N VAL A 147 -14.14 10.11 -0.69
CA VAL A 147 -14.63 10.69 0.57
C VAL A 147 -15.53 11.91 0.33
N PRO A 148 -16.69 11.75 -0.32
CA PRO A 148 -17.51 12.88 -0.75
C PRO A 148 -17.96 13.79 0.40
N SER A 149 -18.35 13.22 1.54
CA SER A 149 -18.77 14.00 2.70
C SER A 149 -17.64 14.85 3.27
N GLN A 150 -16.44 14.27 3.41
CA GLN A 150 -15.27 14.99 3.90
C GLN A 150 -14.80 16.07 2.91
N ALA A 151 -14.79 15.74 1.61
CA ALA A 151 -14.46 16.70 0.57
C ALA A 151 -15.40 17.91 0.58
N ARG A 152 -16.73 17.68 0.69
CA ARG A 152 -17.74 18.73 0.78
C ARG A 152 -17.51 19.64 1.99
N LYS A 153 -17.30 19.06 3.18
CA LYS A 153 -17.07 19.80 4.42
C LYS A 153 -15.83 20.68 4.37
N LEU A 154 -14.71 20.13 3.91
CA LEU A 154 -13.45 20.89 3.83
C LEU A 154 -13.47 21.92 2.73
N ALA A 155 -14.11 21.64 1.59
CA ALA A 155 -14.31 22.59 0.51
C ALA A 155 -15.19 23.78 0.94
N ALA A 156 -16.28 23.55 1.70
CA ALA A 156 -17.11 24.60 2.28
C ALA A 156 -16.29 25.58 3.13
N LYS A 157 -15.48 25.00 4.04
CA LYS A 157 -14.57 25.79 4.89
C LYS A 157 -13.55 26.59 4.08
N ALA A 158 -12.95 26.00 3.06
CA ALA A 158 -11.97 26.66 2.20
C ALA A 158 -12.59 27.77 1.33
N ALA A 159 -13.81 27.56 0.85
CA ALA A 159 -14.56 28.56 0.09
C ALA A 159 -15.09 29.69 0.96
N GLY A 160 -15.28 29.49 2.26
CA GLY A 160 -15.91 30.44 3.19
C GLY A 160 -17.43 30.48 3.03
N VAL A 161 -18.06 29.31 2.75
CA VAL A 161 -19.51 29.16 2.64
C VAL A 161 -20.01 28.09 3.60
N ASP A 162 -21.33 28.10 3.88
CA ASP A 162 -21.93 27.00 4.66
C ASP A 162 -21.94 25.69 3.87
N GLU A 163 -21.85 24.57 4.54
CA GLU A 163 -21.88 23.25 3.91
C GLU A 163 -23.17 23.01 3.11
N ALA A 164 -24.28 23.59 3.52
CA ALA A 164 -25.55 23.56 2.80
C ALA A 164 -25.50 24.31 1.45
N GLN A 165 -24.53 25.19 1.25
CA GLN A 165 -24.30 25.90 -0.03
C GLN A 165 -23.37 25.17 -0.97
N VAL A 166 -22.91 23.97 -0.61
CA VAL A 166 -22.01 23.14 -1.43
C VAL A 166 -22.80 22.03 -2.10
N LEU A 167 -22.83 22.08 -3.45
CA LEU A 167 -23.31 20.98 -4.29
C LEU A 167 -22.11 20.20 -4.81
N LEU A 168 -22.06 18.91 -4.49
CA LEU A 168 -20.98 18.02 -4.93
C LEU A 168 -21.54 16.92 -5.84
N HIS A 169 -21.01 16.86 -7.06
CA HIS A 169 -21.22 15.78 -8.02
C HIS A 169 -20.01 14.84 -7.97
N VAL A 170 -20.21 13.60 -7.53
CA VAL A 170 -19.17 12.58 -7.59
C VAL A 170 -19.11 12.04 -9.03
N THR A 171 -17.98 12.21 -9.68
CA THR A 171 -17.74 11.71 -11.04
C THR A 171 -17.21 10.27 -11.01
N LEU A 172 -17.24 9.60 -12.16
CA LEU A 172 -16.44 8.40 -12.37
C LEU A 172 -14.96 8.74 -12.18
N LEU A 173 -14.17 7.79 -11.70
CA LEU A 173 -12.75 7.98 -11.44
C LEU A 173 -11.89 6.93 -12.16
N GLY A 174 -10.76 7.37 -12.68
CA GLY A 174 -9.78 6.54 -13.37
C GLY A 174 -8.75 5.92 -12.42
N GLY A 175 -9.25 5.30 -11.34
CA GLY A 175 -8.48 4.73 -10.26
C GLY A 175 -8.43 5.63 -9.02
N GLY A 176 -8.47 5.00 -7.85
CA GLY A 176 -8.34 5.69 -6.56
C GLY A 176 -7.29 5.02 -5.70
N PHE A 177 -7.49 3.74 -5.41
CA PHE A 177 -6.57 2.86 -4.65
C PHE A 177 -6.16 3.42 -3.28
N GLY A 178 -6.94 4.38 -2.74
CA GLY A 178 -6.65 5.11 -1.52
C GLY A 178 -6.23 6.57 -1.74
N ARG A 179 -5.64 6.94 -2.90
CA ARG A 179 -5.19 8.31 -3.18
C ARG A 179 -6.29 9.36 -3.04
N ARG A 180 -7.52 9.01 -3.43
CA ARG A 180 -8.66 9.92 -3.42
C ARG A 180 -9.43 9.93 -2.09
N LEU A 181 -8.85 9.35 -1.03
CA LEU A 181 -9.19 9.61 0.37
C LEU A 181 -8.58 10.92 0.87
N GLU A 182 -7.57 11.44 0.17
CA GLU A 182 -6.98 12.75 0.41
C GLU A 182 -7.77 13.84 -0.32
N VAL A 183 -7.75 15.05 0.24
CA VAL A 183 -8.54 16.18 -0.26
C VAL A 183 -7.69 17.39 -0.67
N ASP A 184 -6.40 17.21 -0.79
CA ASP A 184 -5.42 18.21 -1.19
C ASP A 184 -5.77 18.87 -2.52
N TYR A 185 -5.98 18.07 -3.58
CA TYR A 185 -6.38 18.55 -4.91
C TYR A 185 -7.77 19.23 -4.93
N VAL A 186 -8.67 18.82 -4.03
CA VAL A 186 -9.99 19.43 -3.87
C VAL A 186 -9.85 20.88 -3.38
N LEU A 187 -9.01 21.09 -2.36
CA LEU A 187 -8.80 22.43 -1.79
C LEU A 187 -8.07 23.35 -2.77
N GLN A 188 -7.15 22.82 -3.58
CA GLN A 188 -6.53 23.56 -4.68
C GLN A 188 -7.56 23.96 -5.74
N ALA A 189 -8.51 23.09 -6.09
CA ALA A 189 -9.59 23.42 -7.03
C ALA A 189 -10.48 24.55 -6.49
N VAL A 190 -10.80 24.53 -5.19
CA VAL A 190 -11.57 25.59 -4.53
C VAL A 190 -10.79 26.92 -4.55
N GLU A 191 -9.48 26.89 -4.27
CA GLU A 191 -8.62 28.06 -4.29
C GLU A 191 -8.56 28.72 -5.69
N ALA A 192 -8.45 27.88 -6.73
CA ALA A 192 -8.51 28.33 -8.11
C ALA A 192 -9.89 28.93 -8.48
N ALA A 193 -10.99 28.32 -8.02
CA ALA A 193 -12.34 28.85 -8.25
C ALA A 193 -12.58 30.19 -7.53
N LYS A 194 -12.04 30.38 -6.33
CA LYS A 194 -12.06 31.67 -5.60
C LYS A 194 -11.35 32.78 -6.40
N ALA A 195 -10.29 32.42 -7.10
CA ALA A 195 -9.55 33.36 -7.95
C ALA A 195 -10.29 33.69 -9.25
N MET A 196 -11.32 32.92 -9.65
CA MET A 196 -12.09 33.05 -10.89
C MET A 196 -13.61 33.03 -10.62
N PRO A 197 -14.16 33.90 -9.80
CA PRO A 197 -15.57 33.84 -9.39
C PRO A 197 -16.51 33.86 -10.60
N GLY A 198 -17.58 33.06 -10.54
CA GLY A 198 -18.58 32.93 -11.60
C GLY A 198 -18.12 32.09 -12.80
N ARG A 199 -16.94 31.50 -12.77
CA ARG A 199 -16.43 30.64 -13.83
C ARG A 199 -16.04 29.26 -13.27
N PRO A 200 -16.42 28.14 -13.91
CA PRO A 200 -15.91 26.84 -13.53
C PRO A 200 -14.41 26.75 -13.87
N VAL A 201 -13.62 26.27 -12.91
CA VAL A 201 -12.18 26.03 -13.08
C VAL A 201 -11.89 24.57 -12.82
N GLN A 202 -11.29 23.91 -13.81
CA GLN A 202 -10.79 22.55 -13.67
C GLN A 202 -9.30 22.60 -13.33
N ILE A 203 -8.92 22.03 -12.18
CA ILE A 203 -7.51 21.76 -11.87
C ILE A 203 -7.14 20.39 -12.43
N LEU A 204 -5.95 20.31 -13.00
CA LEU A 204 -5.37 19.07 -13.53
C LEU A 204 -3.91 19.01 -13.09
N TRP A 205 -3.54 17.91 -12.41
CA TRP A 205 -2.14 17.63 -12.15
C TRP A 205 -1.51 16.92 -13.34
N PRO A 206 -0.32 17.30 -13.81
CA PRO A 206 0.45 16.43 -14.68
C PRO A 206 0.87 15.17 -13.94
N ARG A 207 1.26 14.13 -14.67
CA ARG A 207 1.69 12.85 -14.06
C ARG A 207 2.89 13.02 -13.14
N GLU A 208 3.79 13.90 -13.48
CA GLU A 208 4.97 14.21 -12.68
C GLU A 208 4.59 14.79 -11.31
N GLU A 209 3.59 15.66 -11.27
CA GLU A 209 3.04 16.21 -10.03
C GLU A 209 2.38 15.11 -9.20
N ASP A 210 1.51 14.31 -9.81
CA ASP A 210 0.79 13.22 -9.17
C ASP A 210 1.73 12.17 -8.55
N THR A 211 2.84 11.85 -9.24
CA THR A 211 3.81 10.87 -8.75
C THR A 211 4.70 11.43 -7.64
N THR A 212 5.08 12.71 -7.73
CA THR A 212 6.04 13.32 -6.79
C THR A 212 5.39 13.93 -5.55
N HIS A 213 4.07 14.13 -5.55
CA HIS A 213 3.29 14.69 -4.44
C HIS A 213 2.17 13.75 -3.97
N ASP A 214 2.43 12.46 -4.01
CA ASP A 214 1.52 11.43 -3.51
C ASP A 214 1.59 11.30 -1.97
N PHE A 215 0.60 10.65 -1.38
CA PHE A 215 0.61 10.15 0.00
C PHE A 215 0.92 8.66 -0.04
N TYR A 216 2.19 8.33 -0.02
CA TYR A 216 2.70 7.00 -0.33
C TYR A 216 2.23 5.92 0.64
N ARG A 217 2.13 4.66 0.18
CA ARG A 217 2.13 3.53 1.11
C ARG A 217 3.41 3.61 1.94
N PRO A 218 3.33 3.55 3.29
CA PRO A 218 4.52 3.63 4.14
C PRO A 218 5.55 2.55 3.77
N ALA A 219 6.82 2.90 3.91
CA ALA A 219 7.87 1.90 4.05
C ALA A 219 7.68 1.17 5.37
N SER A 220 8.00 -0.12 5.41
CA SER A 220 7.86 -0.95 6.61
C SER A 220 8.93 -2.01 6.68
N ALA A 221 9.29 -2.42 7.89
CA ALA A 221 10.13 -3.58 8.15
C ALA A 221 9.52 -4.40 9.29
N ALA A 222 9.79 -5.71 9.29
CA ALA A 222 9.43 -6.59 10.39
C ALA A 222 10.49 -7.65 10.61
N HIS A 223 10.76 -7.96 11.87
CA HIS A 223 11.56 -9.08 12.30
C HIS A 223 10.66 -10.15 12.91
N LEU A 224 10.74 -11.35 12.38
CA LEU A 224 9.91 -12.48 12.75
C LEU A 224 10.79 -13.59 13.30
N ARG A 225 10.34 -14.24 14.38
CA ARG A 225 10.98 -15.40 14.99
C ARG A 225 9.96 -16.50 15.23
N ALA A 226 10.34 -17.74 14.94
CA ALA A 226 9.56 -18.93 15.28
C ALA A 226 10.42 -19.93 16.01
N SER A 227 9.83 -20.66 16.95
CA SER A 227 10.53 -21.68 17.71
C SER A 227 9.75 -22.99 17.81
N TRP A 228 10.48 -24.10 17.97
CA TRP A 228 9.97 -25.44 18.12
C TRP A 228 10.50 -26.08 19.42
N GLY A 229 9.69 -26.95 20.02
CA GLY A 229 10.00 -27.63 21.26
C GLY A 229 10.78 -28.95 21.10
N ALA A 230 10.70 -29.77 22.11
CA ALA A 230 11.45 -31.05 22.23
C ALA A 230 11.05 -32.08 21.17
N ASP A 231 9.92 -31.95 20.52
CA ASP A 231 9.47 -32.81 19.42
C ASP A 231 10.17 -32.50 18.09
N TRP A 232 10.98 -31.42 18.03
CA TRP A 232 11.80 -31.10 16.87
C TRP A 232 12.83 -32.18 16.59
N GLY A 233 12.85 -32.72 15.38
CA GLY A 233 13.79 -33.77 14.96
C GLY A 233 13.45 -35.20 15.41
N SER A 234 12.29 -35.41 16.06
CA SER A 234 11.85 -36.77 16.41
C SER A 234 11.59 -37.63 15.16
N ALA A 235 12.09 -38.85 15.18
CA ALA A 235 11.99 -39.80 14.06
C ALA A 235 10.50 -40.10 13.74
N GLY A 236 10.08 -39.86 12.49
CA GLY A 236 8.71 -40.04 12.02
C GLY A 236 8.01 -38.75 11.68
N ALA A 237 8.55 -37.59 12.05
CA ALA A 237 7.98 -36.28 11.72
C ALA A 237 8.32 -35.76 10.29
N VAL A 238 9.28 -36.41 9.63
CA VAL A 238 9.69 -36.03 8.26
C VAL A 238 8.62 -36.48 7.26
N GLY A 239 7.88 -35.53 6.69
CA GLY A 239 6.80 -35.80 5.73
C GLY A 239 5.40 -36.01 6.35
N ALA A 240 5.30 -36.28 7.64
CA ALA A 240 4.05 -36.16 8.36
C ALA A 240 3.90 -34.73 8.87
N VAL A 241 2.69 -34.19 8.82
CA VAL A 241 2.31 -32.84 9.28
C VAL A 241 2.45 -32.71 10.81
N GLY A 242 3.64 -33.04 11.36
CA GLY A 242 3.78 -33.41 12.77
C GLY A 242 4.39 -32.33 13.67
N VAL A 243 5.37 -31.59 13.20
CA VAL A 243 6.09 -30.66 14.08
C VAL A 243 5.66 -29.22 13.83
N ARG A 244 4.81 -28.70 14.71
CA ARG A 244 4.30 -27.32 14.62
C ARG A 244 5.21 -26.39 15.43
N PRO A 245 5.37 -25.14 15.00
CA PRO A 245 6.04 -24.13 15.82
C PRO A 245 5.26 -23.90 17.12
N GLN A 246 5.97 -23.75 18.23
CA GLN A 246 5.41 -23.44 19.53
C GLN A 246 5.22 -21.95 19.72
N SER A 247 6.13 -21.13 19.17
CA SER A 247 6.02 -19.69 19.29
C SER A 247 6.20 -18.95 17.96
N LEU A 248 5.56 -17.77 17.89
CA LEU A 248 5.74 -16.78 16.86
C LEU A 248 5.87 -15.40 17.51
N ARG A 249 7.00 -14.75 17.30
CA ARG A 249 7.20 -13.37 17.73
C ARG A 249 7.41 -12.49 16.51
N ILE A 250 6.74 -11.34 16.50
CA ILE A 250 6.84 -10.34 15.44
C ILE A 250 7.09 -8.98 16.06
N HIS A 251 8.09 -8.28 15.56
CA HIS A 251 8.29 -6.87 15.81
C HIS A 251 8.40 -6.16 14.47
N SER A 252 7.45 -5.25 14.21
CA SER A 252 7.44 -4.43 12.99
C SER A 252 7.66 -2.96 13.32
N ALA A 253 8.10 -2.20 12.32
CA ALA A 253 8.29 -0.76 12.39
C ALA A 253 7.81 -0.10 11.10
N GLY A 254 7.16 1.05 11.22
CA GLY A 254 6.63 1.83 10.10
C GLY A 254 5.84 3.05 10.56
N ASP A 255 5.51 3.94 9.62
CA ASP A 255 4.72 5.12 9.91
C ASP A 255 3.25 4.78 10.13
N ALA A 256 2.63 5.40 11.14
CA ALA A 256 1.19 5.34 11.34
C ALA A 256 0.45 5.99 10.14
N ILE A 257 -0.66 5.40 9.71
CA ILE A 257 -1.44 5.84 8.55
C ILE A 257 -2.63 6.69 9.00
N THR A 258 -3.53 6.11 9.82
CA THR A 258 -4.76 6.77 10.27
C THR A 258 -4.49 8.04 11.06
N PRO A 259 -3.61 8.08 12.06
CA PRO A 259 -3.30 9.31 12.80
C PRO A 259 -2.75 10.42 11.90
N ARG A 260 -1.90 10.09 10.93
CA ARG A 260 -1.34 11.05 9.98
C ARG A 260 -2.39 11.58 9.00
N TRP A 261 -3.29 10.72 8.53
CA TRP A 261 -4.44 11.14 7.73
C TRP A 261 -5.39 12.06 8.52
N MET A 262 -5.72 11.69 9.76
CA MET A 262 -6.57 12.51 10.64
C MET A 262 -5.93 13.87 10.94
N ALA A 263 -4.63 13.93 11.18
CA ALA A 263 -3.93 15.18 11.46
C ALA A 263 -4.07 16.22 10.34
N ARG A 264 -4.20 15.80 9.06
CA ARG A 264 -4.39 16.71 7.93
C ARG A 264 -5.85 16.92 7.53
N THR A 265 -6.74 15.96 7.79
CA THR A 265 -8.14 16.04 7.33
C THR A 265 -9.12 16.39 8.45
N LEU A 266 -8.85 15.95 9.68
CA LEU A 266 -9.68 16.12 10.86
C LEU A 266 -8.84 16.55 12.09
N PRO A 267 -8.08 17.66 12.01
CA PRO A 267 -7.08 18.03 13.03
C PRO A 267 -7.69 18.19 14.44
N ALA A 268 -8.96 18.56 14.55
CA ALA A 268 -9.64 18.67 15.85
C ALA A 268 -9.90 17.31 16.56
N LEU A 269 -9.83 16.20 15.81
CA LEU A 269 -10.02 14.83 16.31
C LEU A 269 -8.74 14.01 16.28
N ALA A 270 -7.64 14.57 15.75
CA ALA A 270 -6.39 13.86 15.61
C ALA A 270 -5.66 13.76 16.96
N GLY A 271 -5.17 12.57 17.26
CA GLY A 271 -4.18 12.35 18.30
C GLY A 271 -2.75 12.58 17.76
N PRO A 272 -1.74 12.28 18.56
CA PRO A 272 -0.35 12.28 18.10
C PRO A 272 -0.16 11.40 16.85
N VAL A 273 0.65 11.85 15.90
CA VAL A 273 0.83 11.13 14.60
C VAL A 273 1.64 9.84 14.71
N ASP A 274 2.25 9.59 15.85
CA ASP A 274 2.99 8.39 16.22
C ASP A 274 2.26 7.52 17.24
N MET A 275 0.96 7.79 17.48
CA MET A 275 0.13 6.94 18.34
C MET A 275 -0.06 5.55 17.71
N PRO A 276 -0.37 4.52 18.54
CA PRO A 276 -0.68 3.18 18.04
C PRO A 276 -1.76 3.21 16.97
N ASP A 277 -1.45 2.61 15.82
CA ASP A 277 -2.35 2.59 14.66
C ASP A 277 -2.61 1.15 14.23
N LYS A 278 -3.86 0.70 14.43
CA LYS A 278 -4.27 -0.64 14.01
C LYS A 278 -4.07 -0.86 12.51
N THR A 279 -4.32 0.16 11.69
CA THR A 279 -4.18 0.06 10.23
C THR A 279 -2.73 -0.13 9.77
N ALA A 280 -1.75 0.30 10.58
CA ALA A 280 -0.34 0.06 10.31
C ALA A 280 0.14 -1.35 10.72
N MET A 281 -0.70 -2.16 11.41
CA MET A 281 -0.33 -3.51 11.88
C MET A 281 -1.26 -4.61 11.33
N GLU A 282 -2.33 -4.25 10.64
CA GLU A 282 -3.26 -5.19 9.98
C GLU A 282 -2.53 -6.19 9.10
N GLY A 283 -2.97 -7.44 9.13
CA GLY A 283 -2.38 -8.54 8.38
C GLY A 283 -1.28 -9.30 9.10
N MET A 284 -0.85 -8.83 10.28
CA MET A 284 0.08 -9.54 11.14
C MET A 284 -0.53 -9.99 12.45
N PHE A 285 -1.15 -9.07 13.21
CA PHE A 285 -1.68 -9.40 14.53
C PHE A 285 -2.95 -10.24 14.46
N ASP A 286 -3.63 -10.25 13.34
CA ASP A 286 -4.90 -10.92 13.04
C ASP A 286 -4.74 -12.14 12.12
N GLN A 287 -3.53 -12.67 11.96
CA GLN A 287 -3.27 -13.86 11.16
C GLN A 287 -3.97 -15.11 11.77
N PRO A 288 -4.46 -16.07 10.93
CA PRO A 288 -5.36 -17.13 11.36
C PRO A 288 -4.65 -18.36 11.97
N TYR A 289 -3.33 -18.41 11.99
CA TYR A 289 -2.58 -19.62 12.30
C TYR A 289 -2.53 -19.95 13.81
N ALA A 290 -2.89 -21.19 14.16
CA ALA A 290 -2.93 -21.68 15.53
C ALA A 290 -1.52 -22.02 16.03
N ILE A 291 -0.76 -21.02 16.47
CA ILE A 291 0.53 -21.16 17.15
C ILE A 291 0.28 -20.86 18.63
N ALA A 292 0.78 -21.74 19.54
CA ALA A 292 0.40 -21.68 20.95
C ALA A 292 0.81 -20.39 21.66
N HIS A 293 2.02 -19.90 21.39
CA HIS A 293 2.57 -18.71 22.01
C HIS A 293 2.86 -17.65 20.94
N GLN A 294 2.24 -16.48 21.08
CA GLN A 294 2.37 -15.42 20.10
C GLN A 294 2.61 -14.09 20.80
N HIS A 295 3.49 -13.26 20.24
CA HIS A 295 3.67 -11.89 20.68
C HIS A 295 4.01 -11.02 19.48
N MET A 296 3.11 -10.05 19.20
CA MET A 296 3.21 -9.17 18.03
C MET A 296 3.13 -7.71 18.47
N ARG A 297 4.15 -6.95 18.14
CA ARG A 297 4.24 -5.54 18.46
C ARG A 297 4.65 -4.70 17.26
N HIS A 298 4.32 -3.42 17.30
CA HIS A 298 4.65 -2.45 16.26
C HIS A 298 5.21 -1.17 16.86
N ALA A 299 6.35 -0.72 16.34
CA ALA A 299 6.93 0.57 16.62
C ALA A 299 6.45 1.59 15.57
N ALA A 300 5.54 2.49 15.98
CA ALA A 300 5.13 3.60 15.13
C ALA A 300 6.27 4.59 15.00
N THR A 301 6.65 4.91 13.76
CA THR A 301 7.70 5.88 13.44
C THR A 301 7.13 7.18 12.91
N ARG A 302 7.95 8.23 12.91
CA ARG A 302 7.59 9.54 12.40
C ARG A 302 8.60 10.00 11.37
N ASN A 303 8.37 9.62 10.12
CA ASN A 303 9.20 10.06 9.00
C ASN A 303 8.55 11.25 8.29
N GLU A 304 9.37 12.04 7.58
CA GLU A 304 8.91 13.26 6.88
C GLU A 304 8.21 12.96 5.55
N VAL A 305 8.32 11.76 5.02
CA VAL A 305 7.65 11.35 3.78
C VAL A 305 6.14 11.31 4.01
N PRO A 306 5.32 12.00 3.20
CA PRO A 306 3.86 11.92 3.31
C PRO A 306 3.38 10.50 3.06
N VAL A 307 2.55 9.97 3.96
CA VAL A 307 1.97 8.62 3.82
C VAL A 307 0.45 8.66 3.92
N GLY A 308 -0.21 7.71 3.25
CA GLY A 308 -1.65 7.57 3.22
C GLY A 308 -2.09 6.12 3.03
N PHE A 309 -3.40 5.94 2.87
CA PHE A 309 -4.00 4.64 2.60
C PHE A 309 -3.70 4.20 1.17
N TRP A 310 -3.04 3.07 1.03
CA TRP A 310 -2.81 2.41 -0.25
C TRP A 310 -3.59 1.09 -0.27
N ARG A 311 -4.11 0.66 -1.40
CA ARG A 311 -4.96 -0.53 -1.55
C ARG A 311 -4.50 -1.68 -0.66
N SER A 312 -5.38 -2.13 0.24
CA SER A 312 -5.17 -3.13 1.29
C SER A 312 -4.35 -2.68 2.50
N VAL A 313 -4.03 -1.39 2.62
CA VAL A 313 -3.46 -0.77 3.82
C VAL A 313 -2.27 -1.56 4.39
N GLY A 314 -2.26 -1.88 5.68
CA GLY A 314 -1.21 -2.71 6.32
C GLY A 314 -1.12 -4.12 5.75
N HIS A 315 -2.26 -4.72 5.38
CA HIS A 315 -2.28 -6.05 4.74
C HIS A 315 -1.41 -6.12 3.49
N SER A 316 -1.24 -5.01 2.74
CA SER A 316 -0.54 -4.98 1.45
C SER A 316 0.91 -5.47 1.51
N HIS A 317 1.61 -5.22 2.62
CA HIS A 317 3.01 -5.64 2.83
C HIS A 317 3.15 -6.68 3.93
N HIS A 318 2.28 -6.67 4.93
CA HIS A 318 2.34 -7.63 6.02
C HIS A 318 1.97 -9.05 5.57
N ALA A 319 1.08 -9.19 4.60
CA ALA A 319 0.84 -10.50 3.97
C ALA A 319 2.13 -11.09 3.37
N PHE A 320 2.95 -10.25 2.71
CA PHE A 320 4.24 -10.70 2.21
C PHE A 320 5.16 -11.16 3.35
N PHE A 321 5.22 -10.43 4.45
CA PHE A 321 6.09 -10.77 5.58
C PHE A 321 5.64 -12.07 6.24
N ILE A 322 4.38 -12.16 6.65
CA ILE A 322 3.90 -13.31 7.41
C ILE A 322 3.80 -14.58 6.55
N GLU A 323 3.24 -14.50 5.33
CA GLU A 323 3.03 -15.67 4.48
C GLU A 323 4.32 -16.24 3.89
N SER A 324 5.33 -15.37 3.65
CA SER A 324 6.67 -15.84 3.30
C SER A 324 7.35 -16.51 4.49
N PHE A 325 7.17 -15.98 5.71
CA PHE A 325 7.75 -16.58 6.91
C PHE A 325 7.06 -17.91 7.30
N ILE A 326 5.73 -18.03 7.13
CA ILE A 326 5.00 -19.29 7.26
C ILE A 326 5.55 -20.34 6.28
N ASP A 327 5.91 -19.94 5.06
CA ASP A 327 6.54 -20.83 4.09
C ASP A 327 7.98 -21.20 4.46
N GLU A 328 8.73 -20.28 5.10
CA GLU A 328 10.03 -20.62 5.69
C GLU A 328 9.88 -21.67 6.79
N MET A 329 8.90 -21.52 7.68
CA MET A 329 8.60 -22.54 8.72
C MET A 329 8.20 -23.88 8.12
N ALA A 330 7.42 -23.90 7.04
CA ALA A 330 7.06 -25.13 6.33
C ALA A 330 8.29 -25.83 5.75
N ALA A 331 9.17 -25.07 5.08
CA ALA A 331 10.41 -25.60 4.51
C ALA A 331 11.36 -26.14 5.59
N GLU A 332 11.50 -25.42 6.70
CA GLU A 332 12.30 -25.85 7.83
C GLU A 332 11.76 -27.16 8.46
N SER A 333 10.45 -27.27 8.59
CA SER A 333 9.75 -28.45 9.03
C SER A 333 9.76 -29.62 8.00
N LYS A 334 10.33 -29.39 6.80
CA LYS A 334 10.31 -30.31 5.64
C LYS A 334 8.89 -30.75 5.27
N ALA A 335 7.92 -29.87 5.45
CA ALA A 335 6.51 -30.10 5.19
C ALA A 335 6.10 -29.45 3.86
N ASP A 336 5.10 -30.06 3.19
CA ASP A 336 4.44 -29.42 2.07
C ASP A 336 3.81 -28.09 2.51
N PRO A 337 4.01 -26.98 1.79
CA PRO A 337 3.52 -25.65 2.20
C PRO A 337 2.00 -25.56 2.40
N VAL A 338 1.20 -26.29 1.61
CA VAL A 338 -0.28 -26.35 1.78
C VAL A 338 -0.64 -27.18 3.00
N ALA A 339 -0.07 -28.37 3.13
CA ALA A 339 -0.32 -29.27 4.25
C ALA A 339 0.10 -28.62 5.59
N PHE A 340 1.24 -27.90 5.62
CA PHE A 340 1.69 -27.18 6.80
C PHE A 340 0.67 -26.11 7.24
N ARG A 341 0.21 -25.25 6.30
CA ARG A 341 -0.82 -24.25 6.59
C ARG A 341 -2.11 -24.88 7.09
N LEU A 342 -2.59 -25.94 6.42
CA LEU A 342 -3.80 -26.67 6.83
C LEU A 342 -3.68 -27.24 8.25
N SER A 343 -2.49 -27.66 8.66
CA SER A 343 -2.26 -28.14 10.02
C SER A 343 -2.45 -27.05 11.08
N LEU A 344 -2.14 -25.79 10.72
CA LEU A 344 -2.28 -24.63 11.60
C LEU A 344 -3.68 -23.98 11.51
N LEU A 345 -4.57 -24.49 10.64
CA LEU A 345 -5.91 -23.94 10.39
C LEU A 345 -7.03 -24.88 10.87
N ALA A 346 -6.75 -25.80 11.80
CA ALA A 346 -7.74 -26.79 12.25
C ALA A 346 -9.02 -26.14 12.80
N ASP A 347 -8.90 -25.01 13.49
CA ASP A 347 -10.01 -24.27 14.08
C ASP A 347 -10.56 -23.17 13.14
N MET A 348 -10.06 -23.09 11.91
CA MET A 348 -10.37 -22.05 10.92
C MET A 348 -10.92 -22.66 9.62
N PRO A 349 -12.13 -23.28 9.65
CA PRO A 349 -12.63 -24.08 8.53
C PRO A 349 -12.83 -23.28 7.23
N ARG A 350 -13.20 -22.00 7.29
CA ARG A 350 -13.34 -21.12 6.10
C ARG A 350 -11.98 -20.92 5.41
N HIS A 351 -10.94 -20.59 6.18
CA HIS A 351 -9.56 -20.43 5.67
C HIS A 351 -9.06 -21.72 5.05
N ALA A 352 -9.26 -22.86 5.74
CA ALA A 352 -8.88 -24.17 5.22
C ALA A 352 -9.60 -24.52 3.92
N ALA A 353 -10.89 -24.17 3.79
CA ALA A 353 -11.67 -24.42 2.57
C ALA A 353 -11.16 -23.59 1.38
N VAL A 354 -10.88 -22.29 1.60
CA VAL A 354 -10.33 -21.39 0.57
C VAL A 354 -8.95 -21.88 0.12
N LEU A 355 -8.08 -22.27 1.06
CA LEU A 355 -6.75 -22.78 0.75
C LEU A 355 -6.80 -24.09 -0.05
N ARG A 356 -7.67 -25.04 0.33
CA ARG A 356 -7.85 -26.29 -0.42
C ARG A 356 -8.36 -26.02 -1.82
N LEU A 357 -9.37 -25.15 -1.98
CA LEU A 357 -9.92 -24.82 -3.30
C LEU A 357 -8.83 -24.24 -4.22
N ALA A 358 -8.01 -23.30 -3.74
CA ALA A 358 -6.91 -22.74 -4.54
C ALA A 358 -5.89 -23.81 -4.93
N ALA A 359 -5.48 -24.66 -4.00
CA ALA A 359 -4.52 -25.74 -4.24
C ALA A 359 -5.07 -26.77 -5.25
N ASP A 360 -6.32 -27.21 -5.08
CA ASP A 360 -6.97 -28.18 -5.98
C ASP A 360 -7.08 -27.62 -7.42
N LYS A 361 -7.55 -26.40 -7.57
CA LYS A 361 -7.70 -25.74 -8.87
C LYS A 361 -6.36 -25.42 -9.55
N ALA A 362 -5.33 -25.18 -8.76
CA ALA A 362 -3.97 -25.02 -9.27
C ALA A 362 -3.30 -26.35 -9.64
N GLY A 363 -3.89 -27.48 -9.27
CA GLY A 363 -3.26 -28.80 -9.41
C GLY A 363 -2.01 -28.91 -8.54
N TRP A 364 -2.09 -28.50 -7.26
CA TRP A 364 -0.99 -28.58 -6.31
C TRP A 364 -0.49 -30.03 -6.20
N GLY A 365 0.83 -30.22 -6.22
CA GLY A 365 1.46 -31.55 -6.23
C GLY A 365 1.59 -32.21 -7.60
N ALA A 366 0.86 -31.76 -8.63
CA ALA A 366 1.05 -32.24 -9.99
C ALA A 366 2.35 -31.68 -10.62
N PRO A 367 3.02 -32.47 -11.47
CA PRO A 367 4.23 -32.04 -12.17
C PRO A 367 3.99 -30.77 -13.00
N LEU A 368 5.02 -29.91 -13.06
CA LEU A 368 5.06 -28.72 -13.89
C LEU A 368 6.03 -28.90 -15.06
N ALA A 369 5.91 -28.06 -16.07
CA ALA A 369 6.91 -27.94 -17.10
C ALA A 369 8.30 -27.59 -16.51
N ALA A 370 9.35 -28.06 -17.11
CA ALA A 370 10.71 -27.79 -16.64
C ALA A 370 10.98 -26.28 -16.49
N GLY A 371 11.65 -25.90 -15.41
CA GLY A 371 11.93 -24.49 -15.10
C GLY A 371 10.77 -23.71 -14.52
N ARG A 372 9.69 -24.36 -14.12
CA ARG A 372 8.55 -23.73 -13.43
C ARG A 372 8.39 -24.24 -11.99
N ALA A 373 7.86 -23.39 -11.13
CA ALA A 373 7.48 -23.76 -9.77
C ALA A 373 6.18 -23.06 -9.36
N ARG A 374 5.54 -23.60 -8.32
CA ARG A 374 4.35 -22.98 -7.69
C ARG A 374 4.68 -22.53 -6.29
N GLY A 375 4.02 -21.46 -5.85
CA GLY A 375 4.01 -20.98 -4.48
C GLY A 375 2.60 -20.61 -4.07
N VAL A 376 2.30 -20.74 -2.79
CA VAL A 376 0.98 -20.49 -2.22
C VAL A 376 1.04 -19.43 -1.14
N ALA A 377 -0.02 -18.65 -1.00
CA ALA A 377 -0.27 -17.75 0.12
C ALA A 377 -1.76 -17.69 0.44
N LEU A 378 -2.09 -17.42 1.70
CA LEU A 378 -3.45 -17.27 2.22
C LEU A 378 -3.50 -16.01 3.06
N HIS A 379 -4.52 -15.17 2.84
CA HIS A 379 -4.66 -13.95 3.66
C HIS A 379 -6.13 -13.56 3.83
N GLU A 380 -6.50 -13.11 5.02
CA GLU A 380 -7.79 -12.47 5.29
C GLU A 380 -7.60 -10.96 5.36
N SER A 381 -8.46 -10.22 4.71
CA SER A 381 -8.55 -8.76 4.84
C SER A 381 -9.99 -8.28 4.56
N PHE A 382 -10.44 -7.29 5.31
CA PHE A 382 -11.78 -6.70 5.18
C PHE A 382 -12.92 -7.74 5.24
N GLY A 383 -12.71 -8.83 6.02
CA GLY A 383 -13.66 -9.92 6.21
C GLY A 383 -13.71 -10.94 5.05
N SER A 384 -12.94 -10.75 3.99
CA SER A 384 -12.80 -11.71 2.89
C SER A 384 -11.50 -12.48 3.00
N ILE A 385 -11.57 -13.79 2.72
CA ILE A 385 -10.43 -14.70 2.78
C ILE A 385 -10.02 -15.04 1.36
N VAL A 386 -8.75 -14.86 1.03
CA VAL A 386 -8.21 -15.13 -0.31
C VAL A 386 -6.98 -16.01 -0.22
N ALA A 387 -6.96 -17.10 -0.99
CA ALA A 387 -5.75 -17.88 -1.25
C ALA A 387 -5.35 -17.74 -2.72
N GLN A 388 -4.05 -17.65 -2.95
CA GLN A 388 -3.48 -17.57 -4.29
C GLN A 388 -2.38 -18.60 -4.47
N VAL A 389 -2.39 -19.26 -5.62
CA VAL A 389 -1.30 -20.11 -6.09
C VAL A 389 -0.71 -19.48 -7.35
N ALA A 390 0.55 -19.05 -7.28
CA ALA A 390 1.26 -18.47 -8.41
C ALA A 390 2.19 -19.50 -9.07
N GLU A 391 2.14 -19.60 -10.40
CA GLU A 391 3.07 -20.39 -11.20
C GLU A 391 4.10 -19.47 -11.86
N VAL A 392 5.39 -19.69 -11.57
CA VAL A 392 6.47 -18.80 -12.01
C VAL A 392 7.56 -19.54 -12.75
N SER A 393 8.34 -18.81 -13.55
CA SER A 393 9.64 -19.19 -14.08
C SER A 393 10.62 -18.01 -14.02
N LEU A 394 11.85 -18.23 -14.43
CA LEU A 394 12.83 -17.17 -14.66
C LEU A 394 13.10 -17.02 -16.16
N ASP A 395 12.99 -15.80 -16.66
CA ASP A 395 13.50 -15.43 -17.98
C ASP A 395 14.74 -14.55 -17.79
N LYS A 396 15.92 -15.13 -18.10
CA LYS A 396 17.23 -14.47 -17.89
C LYS A 396 17.43 -13.89 -16.49
N GLY A 397 16.95 -14.60 -15.48
CA GLY A 397 17.04 -14.19 -14.07
C GLY A 397 15.89 -13.25 -13.61
N VAL A 398 15.00 -12.84 -14.50
CA VAL A 398 13.83 -12.00 -14.18
C VAL A 398 12.62 -12.90 -13.91
N PRO A 399 11.90 -12.70 -12.79
CA PRO A 399 10.67 -13.46 -12.51
C PRO A 399 9.59 -13.24 -13.58
N ARG A 400 9.03 -14.36 -14.07
CA ARG A 400 7.86 -14.38 -14.95
C ARG A 400 6.74 -15.15 -14.28
N VAL A 401 5.60 -14.49 -14.04
CA VAL A 401 4.38 -15.13 -13.54
C VAL A 401 3.53 -15.53 -14.73
N HIS A 402 3.16 -16.81 -14.81
CA HIS A 402 2.42 -17.36 -15.94
C HIS A 402 0.93 -17.51 -15.64
N ARG A 403 0.62 -17.95 -14.42
CA ARG A 403 -0.74 -18.26 -13.99
C ARG A 403 -0.89 -17.94 -12.50
N VAL A 404 -2.04 -17.41 -12.14
CA VAL A 404 -2.44 -17.22 -10.74
C VAL A 404 -3.83 -17.81 -10.56
N VAL A 405 -3.96 -18.80 -9.70
CA VAL A 405 -5.26 -19.33 -9.27
C VAL A 405 -5.64 -18.66 -7.98
N VAL A 406 -6.81 -18.02 -7.97
CA VAL A 406 -7.37 -17.29 -6.84
C VAL A 406 -8.60 -18.02 -6.32
N ALA A 407 -8.62 -18.36 -5.04
CA ALA A 407 -9.86 -18.76 -4.35
C ALA A 407 -10.27 -17.68 -3.37
N VAL A 408 -11.56 -17.34 -3.31
CA VAL A 408 -12.07 -16.28 -2.43
C VAL A 408 -13.36 -16.71 -1.73
N ASP A 409 -13.42 -16.47 -0.40
CA ASP A 409 -14.66 -16.47 0.40
C ASP A 409 -14.95 -15.03 0.82
N CYS A 410 -15.94 -14.42 0.22
CA CYS A 410 -16.40 -13.05 0.51
C CYS A 410 -17.84 -13.02 1.06
N GLY A 411 -18.32 -14.12 1.61
CA GLY A 411 -19.72 -14.23 2.01
C GLY A 411 -20.66 -14.36 0.81
N THR A 412 -21.88 -13.87 0.96
CA THR A 412 -22.89 -13.87 -0.10
C THR A 412 -22.43 -13.02 -1.29
N VAL A 413 -22.40 -13.62 -2.46
CA VAL A 413 -21.97 -12.96 -3.70
C VAL A 413 -23.15 -12.26 -4.38
N VAL A 414 -23.04 -10.95 -4.56
CA VAL A 414 -24.06 -10.17 -5.29
C VAL A 414 -23.86 -10.28 -6.80
N ASN A 415 -22.61 -10.16 -7.27
CA ASN A 415 -22.27 -10.28 -8.67
C ASN A 415 -20.91 -11.02 -8.81
N PRO A 416 -20.91 -12.28 -9.31
CA PRO A 416 -19.68 -13.07 -9.40
C PRO A 416 -18.67 -12.50 -10.39
N ASP A 417 -19.10 -11.85 -11.47
CA ASP A 417 -18.21 -11.27 -12.46
C ASP A 417 -17.46 -10.07 -11.88
N ILE A 418 -18.13 -9.25 -11.07
CA ILE A 418 -17.46 -8.13 -10.37
C ILE A 418 -16.47 -8.66 -9.34
N VAL A 419 -16.80 -9.74 -8.61
CA VAL A 419 -15.84 -10.36 -7.68
C VAL A 419 -14.60 -10.82 -8.45
N ALA A 420 -14.76 -11.52 -9.57
CA ALA A 420 -13.66 -11.97 -10.41
C ALA A 420 -12.80 -10.80 -10.91
N GLN A 421 -13.42 -9.74 -11.45
CA GLN A 421 -12.71 -8.53 -11.90
C GLN A 421 -11.92 -7.85 -10.78
N GLN A 422 -12.45 -7.80 -9.54
CA GLN A 422 -11.74 -7.23 -8.41
C GLN A 422 -10.55 -8.11 -7.98
N MET A 423 -10.67 -9.43 -8.05
CA MET A 423 -9.55 -10.34 -7.79
C MET A 423 -8.46 -10.19 -8.86
N GLU A 424 -8.82 -10.18 -10.14
CA GLU A 424 -7.89 -9.94 -11.25
C GLU A 424 -7.16 -8.61 -11.11
N SER A 425 -7.91 -7.54 -10.86
CA SER A 425 -7.34 -6.20 -10.62
C SER A 425 -6.41 -6.20 -9.40
N GLY A 426 -6.81 -6.87 -8.30
CA GLY A 426 -6.00 -6.99 -7.08
C GLY A 426 -4.68 -7.70 -7.34
N VAL A 427 -4.71 -8.80 -8.07
CA VAL A 427 -3.51 -9.57 -8.46
C VAL A 427 -2.57 -8.71 -9.32
N ILE A 428 -3.08 -8.05 -10.38
CA ILE A 428 -2.25 -7.21 -11.26
C ILE A 428 -1.63 -6.04 -10.50
N PHE A 429 -2.40 -5.37 -9.64
CA PHE A 429 -1.94 -4.24 -8.85
C PHE A 429 -0.88 -4.67 -7.83
N GLY A 430 -1.13 -5.77 -7.10
CA GLY A 430 -0.18 -6.33 -6.14
C GLY A 430 1.08 -6.89 -6.80
N LEU A 431 0.95 -7.51 -7.97
CA LEU A 431 2.08 -8.03 -8.75
C LEU A 431 2.96 -6.90 -9.30
N THR A 432 2.36 -5.79 -9.73
CA THR A 432 3.09 -4.57 -10.09
C THR A 432 3.94 -4.09 -8.91
N ALA A 433 3.36 -3.99 -7.73
CA ALA A 433 4.06 -3.60 -6.52
C ALA A 433 5.17 -4.60 -6.15
N ALA A 434 4.88 -5.91 -6.26
CA ALA A 434 5.82 -6.98 -5.90
C ALA A 434 7.05 -7.04 -6.81
N LEU A 435 6.92 -6.72 -8.10
CA LEU A 435 8.00 -6.86 -9.07
C LEU A 435 8.71 -5.54 -9.39
N HIS A 436 8.00 -4.41 -9.31
CA HIS A 436 8.50 -3.12 -9.81
C HIS A 436 8.37 -1.98 -8.80
N GLY A 437 7.39 -2.03 -7.90
CA GLY A 437 6.99 -0.89 -7.07
C GLY A 437 8.07 -0.44 -6.10
N ARG A 438 8.57 0.78 -6.29
CA ARG A 438 9.48 1.46 -5.37
C ARG A 438 9.48 2.96 -5.62
N ILE A 439 9.31 3.73 -4.56
CA ILE A 439 9.54 5.18 -4.54
C ILE A 439 10.78 5.45 -3.71
N ASP A 440 11.74 6.15 -4.32
CA ASP A 440 12.96 6.62 -3.68
C ASP A 440 12.85 8.12 -3.39
N VAL A 441 13.23 8.51 -2.18
CA VAL A 441 13.33 9.90 -1.75
C VAL A 441 14.79 10.19 -1.42
N LYS A 442 15.35 11.22 -2.01
CA LYS A 442 16.73 11.67 -1.79
C LYS A 442 16.75 13.18 -1.55
N GLY A 443 17.34 13.62 -0.43
CA GLY A 443 17.35 15.03 -0.07
C GLY A 443 15.95 15.66 -0.05
N GLY A 444 14.94 14.91 0.41
CA GLY A 444 13.54 15.34 0.47
C GLY A 444 12.81 15.36 -0.87
N MET A 445 13.43 14.90 -1.95
CA MET A 445 12.82 14.88 -3.30
C MET A 445 12.59 13.45 -3.77
N VAL A 446 11.40 13.19 -4.31
CA VAL A 446 11.05 11.93 -4.96
C VAL A 446 11.81 11.81 -6.28
N GLN A 447 12.39 10.63 -6.53
CA GLN A 447 13.22 10.39 -7.70
C GLN A 447 12.42 9.94 -8.92
N GLN A 448 11.36 9.15 -8.69
CA GLN A 448 10.46 8.69 -9.75
C GLN A 448 9.48 9.81 -10.10
N LYS A 449 9.35 10.11 -11.39
CA LYS A 449 8.48 11.19 -11.87
C LYS A 449 7.27 10.68 -12.63
N SER A 450 7.42 9.57 -13.35
CA SER A 450 6.37 9.08 -14.24
C SER A 450 6.53 7.57 -14.47
N PHE A 451 5.68 6.96 -15.29
CA PHE A 451 5.70 5.52 -15.58
C PHE A 451 7.02 4.95 -16.13
N PRO A 452 7.88 5.69 -16.86
CA PRO A 452 9.20 5.19 -17.19
C PRO A 452 10.08 4.91 -15.97
N ASP A 453 9.94 5.71 -14.90
CA ASP A 453 10.71 5.58 -13.66
C ASP A 453 9.98 4.71 -12.62
N TYR A 454 8.65 4.60 -12.74
CA TYR A 454 7.76 3.79 -11.90
C TYR A 454 6.93 2.85 -12.79
N PRO A 455 7.55 1.77 -13.32
CA PRO A 455 6.91 0.93 -14.30
C PRO A 455 5.73 0.13 -13.71
N LEU A 456 4.66 0.04 -14.48
CA LEU A 456 3.51 -0.81 -14.21
C LEU A 456 3.61 -2.11 -15.01
N LEU A 457 2.98 -3.17 -14.50
CA LEU A 457 2.89 -4.43 -15.20
C LEU A 457 2.08 -4.25 -16.51
N GLY A 458 2.73 -4.48 -17.64
CA GLY A 458 2.07 -4.39 -18.95
C GLY A 458 1.21 -5.60 -19.27
N LEU A 459 0.26 -5.45 -20.21
CA LEU A 459 -0.64 -6.53 -20.63
C LEU A 459 0.12 -7.81 -21.07
N ALA A 460 1.22 -7.65 -21.79
CA ALA A 460 2.05 -8.78 -22.24
C ALA A 460 2.78 -9.52 -21.09
N GLN A 461 2.88 -8.91 -19.93
CA GLN A 461 3.49 -9.46 -18.72
C GLN A 461 2.47 -10.04 -17.76
N SER A 462 1.19 -9.69 -17.93
CA SER A 462 0.11 -10.14 -17.07
C SER A 462 -0.08 -11.65 -17.16
N PRO A 463 -0.22 -12.35 -16.01
CA PRO A 463 -0.50 -13.78 -16.00
C PRO A 463 -1.95 -14.09 -16.41
N VAL A 464 -2.23 -15.35 -16.73
CA VAL A 464 -3.61 -15.86 -16.74
C VAL A 464 -4.08 -15.92 -15.28
N ILE A 465 -5.22 -15.31 -14.98
CA ILE A 465 -5.81 -15.30 -13.63
C ILE A 465 -7.14 -16.05 -13.67
N GLU A 466 -7.27 -17.01 -12.77
CA GLU A 466 -8.48 -17.83 -12.64
C GLU A 466 -9.06 -17.62 -11.24
N THR A 467 -10.30 -17.10 -11.16
CA THR A 467 -10.96 -16.83 -9.88
C THR A 467 -12.01 -17.90 -9.58
N HIS A 468 -11.94 -18.47 -8.39
CA HIS A 468 -12.87 -19.45 -7.86
C HIS A 468 -13.50 -18.94 -6.56
N ILE A 469 -14.83 -18.84 -6.54
CA ILE A 469 -15.57 -18.31 -5.41
C ILE A 469 -16.07 -19.47 -4.55
N VAL A 470 -15.83 -19.42 -3.25
CA VAL A 470 -16.40 -20.37 -2.28
C VAL A 470 -17.86 -19.99 -2.03
N PRO A 471 -18.81 -20.90 -2.24
CA PRO A 471 -20.21 -20.64 -1.89
C PRO A 471 -20.36 -20.35 -0.38
N SER A 472 -21.05 -19.27 -0.04
CA SER A 472 -21.26 -18.85 1.35
C SER A 472 -22.61 -18.17 1.51
N SER A 473 -23.26 -18.39 2.67
CA SER A 473 -24.49 -17.70 3.10
C SER A 473 -24.23 -16.62 4.16
N LEU A 474 -22.96 -16.36 4.50
CA LEU A 474 -22.59 -15.30 5.42
C LEU A 474 -22.85 -13.92 4.80
N PRO A 475 -22.97 -12.86 5.61
CA PRO A 475 -23.07 -11.49 5.09
C PRO A 475 -21.94 -11.19 4.07
N PRO A 476 -22.23 -10.39 3.03
CA PRO A 476 -21.22 -10.00 2.05
C PRO A 476 -20.11 -9.15 2.70
N THR A 477 -18.88 -9.36 2.26
CA THR A 477 -17.69 -8.63 2.74
C THR A 477 -16.97 -7.94 1.60
N GLY A 478 -15.95 -7.12 1.90
CA GLY A 478 -15.24 -6.31 0.91
C GLY A 478 -14.45 -7.16 -0.08
N VAL A 479 -14.55 -6.87 -1.39
CA VAL A 479 -13.79 -7.57 -2.44
C VAL A 479 -12.85 -6.66 -3.23
N GLY A 480 -12.90 -5.35 -3.00
CA GLY A 480 -12.08 -4.38 -3.73
C GLY A 480 -10.58 -4.48 -3.46
N GLU A 481 -10.17 -5.05 -2.35
CA GLU A 481 -8.81 -5.02 -1.83
C GLU A 481 -8.19 -6.41 -1.58
N PRO A 482 -8.95 -7.45 -1.13
CA PRO A 482 -8.36 -8.71 -0.66
C PRO A 482 -7.57 -9.51 -1.70
N GLY A 483 -7.76 -9.26 -2.99
CA GLY A 483 -6.96 -9.87 -4.06
C GLY A 483 -5.50 -9.40 -4.12
N THR A 484 -5.17 -8.28 -3.47
CA THR A 484 -3.84 -7.65 -3.54
C THR A 484 -2.79 -8.30 -2.60
N PRO A 485 -3.09 -8.57 -1.31
CA PRO A 485 -2.08 -9.00 -0.35
C PRO A 485 -1.40 -10.34 -0.66
N PRO A 486 -2.11 -11.42 -1.11
CA PRO A 486 -1.50 -12.74 -1.22
C PRO A 486 -0.53 -12.90 -2.40
N ILE A 487 -0.54 -12.00 -3.41
CA ILE A 487 0.25 -12.25 -4.63
C ILE A 487 1.76 -12.16 -4.41
N ALA A 488 2.22 -11.17 -3.63
CA ALA A 488 3.65 -11.00 -3.39
C ALA A 488 4.26 -12.22 -2.68
N PRO A 489 3.68 -12.74 -1.57
CA PRO A 489 4.20 -13.95 -0.94
C PRO A 489 4.02 -15.19 -1.82
N ALA A 490 2.91 -15.37 -2.55
CA ALA A 490 2.75 -16.51 -3.45
C ALA A 490 3.87 -16.57 -4.50
N VAL A 491 4.23 -15.43 -5.09
CA VAL A 491 5.34 -15.32 -6.05
C VAL A 491 6.70 -15.56 -5.36
N ALA A 492 6.95 -14.97 -4.19
CA ALA A 492 8.19 -15.15 -3.46
C ALA A 492 8.42 -16.61 -3.07
N ASN A 493 7.35 -17.31 -2.61
CA ASN A 493 7.39 -18.72 -2.26
C ASN A 493 7.61 -19.62 -3.50
N ALA A 494 7.01 -19.28 -4.63
CA ALA A 494 7.28 -19.95 -5.91
C ALA A 494 8.73 -19.78 -6.37
N LEU A 495 9.29 -18.57 -6.22
CA LEU A 495 10.69 -18.30 -6.53
C LEU A 495 11.65 -19.07 -5.61
N PHE A 496 11.31 -19.19 -4.33
CA PHE A 496 12.06 -20.06 -3.42
C PHE A 496 12.01 -21.53 -3.86
N ALA A 497 10.83 -22.05 -4.18
CA ALA A 497 10.69 -23.43 -4.69
C ALA A 497 11.48 -23.67 -5.97
N LEU A 498 11.64 -22.64 -6.80
CA LEU A 498 12.40 -22.71 -8.05
C LEU A 498 13.92 -22.61 -7.86
N THR A 499 14.37 -21.79 -6.90
CA THR A 499 15.78 -21.35 -6.82
C THR A 499 16.48 -21.72 -5.52
N GLY A 500 15.74 -22.09 -4.47
CA GLY A 500 16.26 -22.25 -3.12
C GLY A 500 16.62 -20.94 -2.41
N LYS A 501 16.37 -19.76 -3.02
CA LYS A 501 16.70 -18.46 -2.44
C LYS A 501 15.46 -17.78 -1.84
N ARG A 502 15.52 -17.43 -0.55
CA ARG A 502 14.48 -16.62 0.09
C ARG A 502 14.62 -15.14 -0.23
N LEU A 503 13.54 -14.54 -0.74
CA LEU A 503 13.45 -13.10 -1.01
C LEU A 503 12.67 -12.46 0.13
N ARG A 504 13.32 -11.57 0.88
CA ARG A 504 12.76 -10.93 2.09
C ARG A 504 12.60 -9.41 1.92
N ALA A 505 12.80 -8.91 0.73
CA ALA A 505 12.63 -7.49 0.38
C ALA A 505 11.78 -7.32 -0.86
N LEU A 506 10.90 -6.31 -0.84
CA LEU A 506 10.19 -5.84 -2.02
C LEU A 506 10.94 -4.65 -2.66
N PRO A 507 10.90 -4.49 -3.98
CA PRO A 507 10.41 -5.45 -4.97
C PRO A 507 11.28 -6.72 -5.05
N LEU A 508 10.68 -7.83 -5.46
CA LEU A 508 11.34 -9.14 -5.56
C LEU A 508 12.41 -9.12 -6.65
N ARG A 509 13.67 -9.28 -6.26
CA ARG A 509 14.81 -9.32 -7.19
C ARG A 509 15.74 -10.46 -6.83
N LEU A 510 16.08 -11.29 -7.83
CA LEU A 510 17.14 -12.28 -7.73
C LEU A 510 18.45 -11.60 -8.17
N VAL A 511 19.25 -11.21 -7.19
CA VAL A 511 20.59 -10.61 -7.44
C VAL A 511 21.62 -11.72 -7.53
#